data_89bf4e33f90906aa7938ab17054d5356
#
_entry.id   89bf4e33f90906aa7938ab17054d5356
#
_cell.length_a   1.000
_cell.length_b   1.000
_cell.length_c   1.000
_cell.angle_alpha   90.00
_cell.angle_beta   90.00
_cell.angle_gamma   90.00
#
_symmetry.space_group_name_H-M   'P 1'
#
loop_
_entity.id
_entity.type
_entity.pdbx_description
1 polymer ?
#
loop_
_entity_poly.entity_id
_entity_poly.type
_entity_poly.pdbx_seq_one_letter_code
_entity_poly.pdbx_strand_id
1 'polypeptide(L)'
;AKPRAASNPPGEISTYAFADPEPMAYPVQPHPADAQFKAAYKAYTGSKLEELKRLAPQVKDHPLADYVTLWQLVLEADAAADKSVKGKPATAAAAKMSARHAKAFESFVKAHEGDYLAERARTDWARLAARAHDARTFRSLYKNLAWNRSETDLLCWNAYFNLSEGSAGALQQAKVRLHNTSTTGSQGTACRTLA
;
A
#
# COMPACT_ATOMS: atom_id res chain seq x y z
N ALA A 1 -61.36 -22.45 37.04
CA ALA A 1 -60.00 -22.54 37.59
C ALA A 1 -58.99 -22.32 36.48
N LYS A 2 -58.21 -21.21 36.52
CA LYS A 2 -57.12 -20.95 35.58
C LYS A 2 -55.85 -21.64 36.07
N PRO A 3 -55.07 -22.29 35.19
CA PRO A 3 -53.80 -22.87 35.60
C PRO A 3 -52.77 -21.74 35.86
N ARG A 4 -52.09 -21.85 36.98
CA ARG A 4 -51.01 -21.00 37.46
C ARG A 4 -49.77 -21.26 36.62
N ALA A 5 -49.21 -20.23 35.99
CA ALA A 5 -47.97 -20.31 35.28
C ALA A 5 -46.80 -20.63 36.27
N ALA A 6 -46.07 -21.68 35.99
CA ALA A 6 -44.84 -22.00 36.72
C ALA A 6 -43.75 -20.96 36.34
N SER A 7 -43.24 -20.25 37.35
CA SER A 7 -42.07 -19.39 37.21
C SER A 7 -40.82 -20.26 37.06
N ASN A 8 -40.15 -20.15 35.91
CA ASN A 8 -38.82 -20.72 35.75
C ASN A 8 -37.84 -20.00 36.69
N PRO A 9 -36.92 -20.70 37.36
CA PRO A 9 -35.87 -20.08 38.14
C PRO A 9 -34.95 -19.28 37.21
N PRO A 10 -34.32 -18.18 37.68
CA PRO A 10 -33.35 -17.44 36.87
C PRO A 10 -32.23 -18.38 36.45
N GLY A 11 -32.04 -18.54 35.15
CA GLY A 11 -31.02 -19.40 34.59
C GLY A 11 -29.64 -18.94 35.04
N GLU A 12 -28.89 -19.85 35.65
CA GLU A 12 -27.47 -19.69 35.86
C GLU A 12 -26.83 -19.41 34.49
N ILE A 13 -26.24 -18.23 34.32
CA ILE A 13 -25.40 -17.92 33.19
C ILE A 13 -24.16 -18.81 33.38
N SER A 14 -24.17 -19.95 32.69
CA SER A 14 -22.98 -20.78 32.58
C SER A 14 -21.89 -19.93 31.92
N THR A 15 -20.98 -19.44 32.72
CA THR A 15 -19.72 -18.87 32.25
C THR A 15 -18.91 -20.03 31.69
N TYR A 16 -19.13 -20.33 30.41
CA TYR A 16 -18.14 -21.10 29.67
C TYR A 16 -16.90 -20.22 29.63
N ALA A 17 -15.97 -20.52 30.54
CA ALA A 17 -14.60 -20.05 30.38
C ALA A 17 -14.14 -20.66 29.06
N PHE A 18 -14.13 -19.85 28.02
CA PHE A 18 -13.34 -20.15 26.84
C PHE A 18 -11.90 -20.22 27.34
N ALA A 19 -11.42 -21.43 27.56
CA ALA A 19 -10.01 -21.65 27.72
C ALA A 19 -9.41 -21.08 26.43
N ASP A 20 -8.56 -20.05 26.56
CA ASP A 20 -7.83 -19.53 25.41
C ASP A 20 -7.19 -20.75 24.72
N PRO A 21 -7.47 -20.95 23.41
CA PRO A 21 -6.84 -22.05 22.71
C PRO A 21 -5.34 -21.87 22.88
N GLU A 22 -4.67 -22.86 23.47
CA GLU A 22 -3.21 -22.84 23.52
C GLU A 22 -2.70 -22.50 22.11
N PRO A 23 -1.79 -21.54 21.97
CA PRO A 23 -1.28 -21.19 20.66
C PRO A 23 -0.69 -22.47 20.07
N MET A 24 -1.38 -23.05 19.09
CA MET A 24 -0.86 -24.19 18.34
C MET A 24 0.39 -23.67 17.61
N ALA A 25 1.54 -23.88 18.24
CA ALA A 25 2.83 -23.64 17.61
C ALA A 25 2.99 -24.67 16.50
N TYR A 26 2.43 -24.37 15.32
CA TYR A 26 2.81 -25.09 14.12
C TYR A 26 4.32 -24.85 13.94
N PRO A 27 5.16 -25.89 13.93
CA PRO A 27 6.55 -25.71 13.64
C PRO A 27 6.66 -25.17 12.20
N VAL A 28 6.80 -23.86 12.09
CA VAL A 28 7.07 -23.22 10.79
C VAL A 28 8.47 -23.67 10.39
N GLN A 29 8.55 -24.62 9.48
CA GLN A 29 9.85 -25.01 8.93
C GLN A 29 10.36 -23.84 8.09
N PRO A 30 11.56 -23.32 8.39
CA PRO A 30 12.11 -22.22 7.64
C PRO A 30 12.32 -22.65 6.18
N HIS A 31 11.92 -21.78 5.25
CA HIS A 31 12.16 -22.04 3.83
C HIS A 31 13.66 -21.85 3.51
N PRO A 32 14.27 -22.70 2.66
CA PRO A 32 15.69 -22.58 2.34
C PRO A 32 16.12 -21.20 1.83
N ALA A 33 15.21 -20.47 1.18
CA ALA A 33 15.46 -19.13 0.64
C ALA A 33 15.04 -17.97 1.58
N ASP A 34 14.70 -18.21 2.85
CA ASP A 34 14.28 -17.16 3.79
C ASP A 34 15.36 -16.08 3.99
N ALA A 35 16.63 -16.50 4.06
CA ALA A 35 17.73 -15.56 4.21
C ALA A 35 17.86 -14.63 2.99
N GLN A 36 17.71 -15.18 1.79
CA GLN A 36 17.75 -14.45 0.53
C GLN A 36 16.53 -13.53 0.39
N PHE A 37 15.35 -13.99 0.82
CA PHE A 37 14.15 -13.16 0.84
C PHE A 37 14.30 -11.95 1.79
N LYS A 38 14.83 -12.17 2.99
CA LYS A 38 15.13 -11.07 3.94
C LYS A 38 16.15 -10.09 3.36
N ALA A 39 17.17 -10.60 2.65
CA ALA A 39 18.14 -9.76 1.95
C ALA A 39 17.49 -8.96 0.82
N ALA A 40 16.59 -9.56 0.05
CA ALA A 40 15.80 -8.87 -0.98
C ALA A 40 14.92 -7.76 -0.39
N TYR A 41 14.25 -8.02 0.72
CA TYR A 41 13.50 -7.00 1.45
C TYR A 41 14.38 -5.83 1.90
N LYS A 42 15.57 -6.12 2.45
CA LYS A 42 16.54 -5.09 2.85
C LYS A 42 17.04 -4.28 1.64
N ALA A 43 17.27 -4.93 0.50
CA ALA A 43 17.63 -4.25 -0.74
C ALA A 43 16.51 -3.32 -1.23
N TYR A 44 15.26 -3.76 -1.18
CA TYR A 44 14.09 -2.96 -1.51
C TYR A 44 13.96 -1.73 -0.59
N THR A 45 13.97 -1.91 0.73
CA THR A 45 13.86 -0.80 1.70
C THR A 45 15.03 0.17 1.63
N GLY A 46 16.19 -0.29 1.17
CA GLY A 46 17.39 0.53 0.91
C GLY A 46 17.43 1.13 -0.50
N SER A 47 16.39 0.99 -1.32
CA SER A 47 16.31 1.45 -2.71
C SER A 47 17.47 0.95 -3.61
N LYS A 48 17.96 -0.27 -3.34
CA LYS A 48 19.11 -0.89 -4.03
C LYS A 48 18.62 -1.81 -5.16
N LEU A 49 18.22 -1.22 -6.28
CA LEU A 49 17.63 -1.94 -7.40
C LEU A 49 18.53 -3.07 -7.94
N GLU A 50 19.81 -2.82 -8.16
CA GLU A 50 20.72 -3.82 -8.74
C GLU A 50 20.96 -5.00 -7.78
N GLU A 51 21.04 -4.73 -6.47
CA GLU A 51 21.11 -5.79 -5.46
C GLU A 51 19.83 -6.64 -5.44
N LEU A 52 18.67 -5.98 -5.52
CA LEU A 52 17.37 -6.65 -5.58
C LEU A 52 17.26 -7.54 -6.82
N LYS A 53 17.69 -7.06 -7.99
CA LYS A 53 17.72 -7.85 -9.23
C LYS A 53 18.62 -9.07 -9.12
N ARG A 54 19.75 -8.95 -8.46
CA ARG A 54 20.69 -10.08 -8.24
C ARG A 54 20.10 -11.15 -7.31
N LEU A 55 19.28 -10.73 -6.33
CA LEU A 55 18.67 -11.64 -5.35
C LEU A 55 17.39 -12.32 -5.88
N ALA A 56 16.66 -11.69 -6.76
CA ALA A 56 15.36 -12.17 -7.25
C ALA A 56 15.38 -13.61 -7.78
N PRO A 57 16.36 -14.04 -8.62
CA PRO A 57 16.42 -15.44 -9.07
C PRO A 57 16.61 -16.46 -7.94
N GLN A 58 17.20 -16.03 -6.82
CA GLN A 58 17.49 -16.91 -5.67
C GLN A 58 16.26 -17.17 -4.80
N VAL A 59 15.20 -16.40 -4.99
CA VAL A 59 13.94 -16.50 -4.23
C VAL A 59 12.75 -16.90 -5.09
N LYS A 60 12.98 -17.34 -6.33
CA LYS A 60 11.92 -17.66 -7.29
C LYS A 60 10.92 -18.72 -6.78
N ASP A 61 11.41 -19.66 -5.98
CA ASP A 61 10.61 -20.76 -5.43
C ASP A 61 10.10 -20.45 -4.00
N HIS A 62 10.37 -19.25 -3.48
CA HIS A 62 9.89 -18.83 -2.19
C HIS A 62 8.41 -18.47 -2.25
N PRO A 63 7.57 -18.83 -1.24
CA PRO A 63 6.12 -18.52 -1.24
C PRO A 63 5.79 -17.04 -1.41
N LEU A 64 6.73 -16.14 -1.07
CA LEU A 64 6.58 -14.69 -1.19
C LEU A 64 7.40 -14.10 -2.36
N ALA A 65 7.76 -14.91 -3.38
CA ALA A 65 8.55 -14.45 -4.53
C ALA A 65 7.91 -13.28 -5.28
N ASP A 66 6.59 -13.26 -5.36
CA ASP A 66 5.84 -12.21 -6.06
C ASP A 66 5.98 -10.83 -5.41
N TYR A 67 6.24 -10.77 -4.08
CA TYR A 67 6.63 -9.51 -3.44
C TYR A 67 7.94 -8.96 -4.02
N VAL A 68 8.92 -9.82 -4.28
CA VAL A 68 10.20 -9.39 -4.84
C VAL A 68 10.01 -8.87 -6.26
N THR A 69 9.13 -9.50 -7.05
CA THR A 69 8.73 -9.01 -8.37
C THR A 69 8.09 -7.63 -8.29
N LEU A 70 7.15 -7.42 -7.37
CA LEU A 70 6.53 -6.12 -7.15
C LEU A 70 7.56 -5.06 -6.71
N TRP A 71 8.46 -5.39 -5.78
CA TRP A 71 9.51 -4.47 -5.31
C TRP A 71 10.45 -4.05 -6.43
N GLN A 72 10.82 -4.96 -7.32
CA GLN A 72 11.61 -4.62 -8.51
C GLN A 72 10.86 -3.64 -9.41
N LEU A 73 9.60 -3.92 -9.70
CA LEU A 73 8.77 -3.04 -10.52
C LEU A 73 8.65 -1.63 -9.94
N VAL A 74 8.46 -1.51 -8.62
CA VAL A 74 8.40 -0.23 -7.91
C VAL A 74 9.73 0.53 -8.04
N LEU A 75 10.86 -0.11 -7.75
CA LEU A 75 12.16 0.55 -7.80
C LEU A 75 12.57 0.91 -9.24
N GLU A 76 12.22 0.09 -10.24
CA GLU A 76 12.48 0.42 -11.65
C GLU A 76 11.69 1.64 -12.10
N ALA A 77 10.42 1.73 -11.72
CA ALA A 77 9.58 2.86 -12.04
C ALA A 77 10.04 4.15 -11.34
N ASP A 78 10.47 4.04 -10.09
CA ASP A 78 10.99 5.16 -9.30
C ASP A 78 12.31 5.69 -9.89
N ALA A 79 13.24 4.81 -10.19
CA ALA A 79 14.50 5.17 -10.82
C ALA A 79 14.33 5.80 -12.22
N ALA A 80 13.31 5.40 -12.96
CA ALA A 80 12.99 5.99 -14.26
C ALA A 80 12.40 7.40 -14.11
N ALA A 81 11.59 7.62 -13.07
CA ALA A 81 11.04 8.93 -12.73
C ALA A 81 12.15 9.92 -12.34
N ASP A 82 13.09 9.51 -11.47
CA ASP A 82 14.22 10.35 -11.04
C ASP A 82 15.13 10.81 -12.19
N LYS A 83 15.37 9.94 -13.17
CA LYS A 83 16.20 10.26 -14.34
C LYS A 83 15.56 11.32 -15.23
N SER A 84 14.24 11.39 -15.29
CA SER A 84 13.52 12.37 -16.10
C SER A 84 13.47 13.77 -15.46
N VAL A 85 13.65 13.87 -14.14
CA VAL A 85 13.62 15.13 -13.38
C VAL A 85 14.99 15.84 -13.39
N LYS A 86 16.10 15.11 -13.53
CA LYS A 86 17.47 15.67 -13.56
C LYS A 86 17.79 16.36 -14.88
N GLY A 87 17.12 17.46 -15.21
CA GLY A 87 17.50 18.25 -16.38
C GLY A 87 16.45 19.21 -16.95
N LYS A 88 15.27 19.27 -16.41
CA LYS A 88 14.26 20.25 -16.83
C LYS A 88 13.53 20.84 -15.62
N PRO A 89 13.23 22.14 -15.64
CA PRO A 89 12.40 22.74 -14.60
C PRO A 89 11.06 22.01 -14.52
N ALA A 90 10.58 21.84 -13.31
CA ALA A 90 9.41 21.02 -12.91
C ALA A 90 8.06 21.39 -13.59
N THR A 91 8.06 22.23 -14.62
CA THR A 91 6.85 22.83 -15.19
C THR A 91 6.26 22.13 -16.41
N ALA A 92 6.90 21.10 -17.01
CA ALA A 92 6.34 20.58 -18.26
C ALA A 92 6.41 19.06 -18.48
N ALA A 93 7.07 18.34 -17.66
CA ALA A 93 7.07 16.88 -17.78
C ALA A 93 7.18 16.32 -16.38
N ALA A 94 6.10 16.41 -15.62
CA ALA A 94 5.82 15.38 -14.63
C ALA A 94 6.18 14.09 -15.34
N ALA A 95 7.19 13.40 -14.82
CA ALA A 95 7.70 12.21 -15.46
C ALA A 95 6.57 11.18 -15.44
N LYS A 96 5.69 11.27 -16.43
CA LYS A 96 4.66 10.27 -16.63
C LYS A 96 5.37 8.94 -16.54
N MET A 97 4.93 8.12 -15.62
CA MET A 97 5.41 6.74 -15.57
C MET A 97 5.42 6.20 -17.00
N SER A 98 6.55 5.69 -17.45
CA SER A 98 6.65 5.24 -18.83
C SER A 98 5.53 4.25 -19.12
N ALA A 99 5.00 4.26 -20.33
CA ALA A 99 3.93 3.32 -20.74
C ALA A 99 4.33 1.85 -20.47
N ARG A 100 5.63 1.56 -20.52
CA ARG A 100 6.18 0.24 -20.18
C ARG A 100 5.92 -0.14 -18.72
N HIS A 101 6.19 0.78 -17.78
CA HIS A 101 5.98 0.51 -16.35
C HIS A 101 4.49 0.44 -16.02
N ALA A 102 3.67 1.33 -16.61
CA ALA A 102 2.22 1.25 -16.45
C ALA A 102 1.68 -0.11 -16.89
N LYS A 103 2.08 -0.60 -18.08
CA LYS A 103 1.68 -1.91 -18.58
C LYS A 103 2.18 -3.05 -17.68
N ALA A 104 3.37 -2.93 -17.11
CA ALA A 104 3.90 -3.94 -16.20
C ALA A 104 3.09 -3.99 -14.88
N PHE A 105 2.71 -2.84 -14.31
CA PHE A 105 1.80 -2.80 -13.16
C PHE A 105 0.41 -3.36 -13.49
N GLU A 106 -0.16 -3.02 -14.64
CA GLU A 106 -1.45 -3.57 -15.09
C GLU A 106 -1.39 -5.10 -15.18
N SER A 107 -0.33 -5.63 -15.79
CA SER A 107 -0.14 -7.07 -15.92
C SER A 107 0.01 -7.75 -14.56
N PHE A 108 0.77 -7.14 -13.64
CA PHE A 108 0.96 -7.66 -12.29
C PHE A 108 -0.36 -7.64 -11.51
N VAL A 109 -1.09 -6.53 -11.53
CA VAL A 109 -2.40 -6.41 -10.87
C VAL A 109 -3.39 -7.44 -11.41
N LYS A 110 -3.40 -7.67 -12.73
CA LYS A 110 -4.27 -8.68 -13.35
C LYS A 110 -3.90 -10.11 -12.93
N ALA A 111 -2.60 -10.41 -12.83
CA ALA A 111 -2.13 -11.73 -12.41
C ALA A 111 -2.49 -12.06 -10.95
N HIS A 112 -2.64 -11.02 -10.10
CA HIS A 112 -2.97 -11.13 -8.68
C HIS A 112 -4.38 -10.61 -8.35
N GLU A 113 -5.29 -10.60 -9.33
CA GLU A 113 -6.63 -10.07 -9.12
C GLU A 113 -7.36 -10.83 -8.01
N GLY A 114 -7.88 -10.08 -7.03
CA GLY A 114 -8.59 -10.62 -5.88
C GLY A 114 -7.71 -10.90 -4.65
N ASP A 115 -6.40 -10.77 -4.75
CA ASP A 115 -5.50 -10.94 -3.62
C ASP A 115 -4.89 -9.61 -3.10
N TYR A 116 -4.21 -9.68 -1.96
CA TYR A 116 -3.56 -8.53 -1.34
C TYR A 116 -2.45 -7.92 -2.21
N LEU A 117 -1.77 -8.72 -3.03
CA LEU A 117 -0.69 -8.23 -3.89
C LEU A 117 -1.20 -7.29 -4.99
N ALA A 118 -2.40 -7.54 -5.53
CA ALA A 118 -3.03 -6.62 -6.48
C ALA A 118 -3.34 -5.27 -5.83
N GLU A 119 -3.88 -5.29 -4.62
CA GLU A 119 -4.15 -4.05 -3.85
C GLU A 119 -2.86 -3.30 -3.53
N ARG A 120 -1.83 -4.03 -3.09
CA ARG A 120 -0.52 -3.45 -2.81
C ARG A 120 0.10 -2.83 -4.05
N ALA A 121 0.05 -3.52 -5.19
CA ALA A 121 0.57 -3.00 -6.46
C ALA A 121 -0.17 -1.75 -6.92
N ARG A 122 -1.51 -1.70 -6.81
CA ARG A 122 -2.30 -0.49 -7.10
C ARG A 122 -1.90 0.66 -6.18
N THR A 123 -1.67 0.39 -4.90
CA THR A 123 -1.25 1.38 -3.90
C THR A 123 0.10 1.98 -4.25
N ASP A 124 1.10 1.14 -4.52
CA ASP A 124 2.45 1.60 -4.87
C ASP A 124 2.46 2.33 -6.21
N TRP A 125 1.65 1.88 -7.18
CA TRP A 125 1.47 2.59 -8.45
C TRP A 125 0.80 3.96 -8.25
N ALA A 126 -0.22 4.06 -7.39
CA ALA A 126 -0.84 5.35 -7.07
C ALA A 126 0.16 6.31 -6.43
N ARG A 127 1.05 5.84 -5.54
CA ARG A 127 2.14 6.64 -4.97
C ARG A 127 3.12 7.16 -6.03
N LEU A 128 3.50 6.30 -6.96
CA LEU A 128 4.37 6.68 -8.08
C LEU A 128 3.71 7.75 -8.96
N ALA A 129 2.44 7.56 -9.32
CA ALA A 129 1.66 8.53 -10.08
C ALA A 129 1.54 9.88 -9.35
N ALA A 130 1.32 9.83 -8.03
CA ALA A 130 1.21 11.03 -7.20
C ALA A 130 2.53 11.82 -7.19
N ARG A 131 3.67 11.16 -6.96
CA ARG A 131 4.99 11.80 -7.00
C ARG A 131 5.33 12.37 -8.38
N ALA A 132 4.85 11.73 -9.44
CA ALA A 132 4.97 12.23 -10.80
C ALA A 132 3.96 13.35 -11.15
N HIS A 133 3.13 13.79 -10.20
CA HIS A 133 2.04 14.74 -10.42
C HIS A 133 1.05 14.31 -11.52
N ASP A 134 0.91 13.00 -11.79
CA ASP A 134 -0.07 12.46 -12.70
C ASP A 134 -1.42 12.25 -11.99
N ALA A 135 -2.17 13.34 -11.84
CA ALA A 135 -3.47 13.35 -11.17
C ALA A 135 -4.45 12.36 -11.81
N ARG A 136 -4.42 12.20 -13.13
CA ARG A 136 -5.34 11.32 -13.86
C ARG A 136 -5.14 9.86 -13.47
N THR A 137 -3.90 9.39 -13.55
CA THR A 137 -3.54 8.01 -13.17
C THR A 137 -3.78 7.78 -11.69
N PHE A 138 -3.33 8.73 -10.84
CA PHE A 138 -3.58 8.66 -9.39
C PHE A 138 -5.06 8.47 -9.08
N ARG A 139 -5.95 9.31 -9.62
CA ARG A 139 -7.39 9.24 -9.33
C ARG A 139 -8.01 7.92 -9.80
N SER A 140 -7.60 7.45 -10.97
CA SER A 140 -8.08 6.17 -11.51
C SER A 140 -7.74 5.02 -10.57
N LEU A 141 -6.51 4.99 -10.04
CA LEU A 141 -6.07 3.96 -9.11
C LEU A 141 -6.70 4.13 -7.73
N TYR A 142 -6.66 5.36 -7.18
CA TYR A 142 -7.14 5.67 -5.84
C TYR A 142 -8.61 5.30 -5.62
N LYS A 143 -9.48 5.58 -6.58
CA LYS A 143 -10.91 5.22 -6.48
C LYS A 143 -11.15 3.71 -6.40
N ASN A 144 -10.22 2.92 -6.95
CA ASN A 144 -10.32 1.46 -7.01
C ASN A 144 -9.55 0.74 -5.88
N LEU A 145 -8.95 1.48 -4.94
CA LEU A 145 -8.36 0.91 -3.73
C LEU A 145 -9.46 0.48 -2.76
N ALA A 146 -9.37 -0.76 -2.28
CA ALA A 146 -10.33 -1.33 -1.35
C ALA A 146 -9.92 -1.06 0.11
N TRP A 147 -8.67 -1.38 0.48
CA TRP A 147 -8.20 -1.35 1.87
C TRP A 147 -7.24 -0.21 2.16
N ASN A 148 -6.34 0.10 1.24
CA ASN A 148 -5.26 1.07 1.46
C ASN A 148 -5.68 2.51 1.17
N ARG A 149 -6.93 2.75 0.80
CA ARG A 149 -7.46 4.09 0.46
C ARG A 149 -7.36 5.09 1.61
N SER A 150 -7.38 4.62 2.85
CA SER A 150 -7.27 5.42 4.06
C SER A 150 -5.84 5.71 4.50
N GLU A 151 -4.82 5.23 3.79
CA GLU A 151 -3.43 5.51 4.13
C GLU A 151 -3.15 7.03 4.04
N THR A 152 -2.46 7.53 5.05
CA THR A 152 -2.29 8.97 5.29
C THR A 152 -1.66 9.69 4.10
N ASP A 153 -0.63 9.11 3.48
CA ASP A 153 0.05 9.69 2.33
C ASP A 153 -0.87 9.79 1.11
N LEU A 154 -1.68 8.76 0.85
CA LEU A 154 -2.67 8.78 -0.24
C LEU A 154 -3.78 9.79 0.00
N LEU A 155 -4.21 9.95 1.25
CA LEU A 155 -5.18 10.97 1.63
C LEU A 155 -4.62 12.39 1.41
N CYS A 156 -3.35 12.62 1.74
CA CYS A 156 -2.70 13.91 1.48
C CYS A 156 -2.55 14.17 -0.02
N TRP A 157 -2.14 13.19 -0.82
CA TRP A 157 -2.09 13.33 -2.28
C TRP A 157 -3.46 13.59 -2.88
N ASN A 158 -4.50 12.91 -2.41
CA ASN A 158 -5.87 13.18 -2.88
C ASN A 158 -6.31 14.60 -2.54
N ALA A 159 -6.01 15.08 -1.34
CA ALA A 159 -6.30 16.48 -0.94
C ALA A 159 -5.49 17.48 -1.79
N TYR A 160 -4.22 17.21 -2.08
CA TYR A 160 -3.38 18.03 -2.95
C TYR A 160 -3.98 18.17 -4.35
N PHE A 161 -4.37 17.08 -4.99
CA PHE A 161 -4.98 17.13 -6.32
C PHE A 161 -6.35 17.82 -6.32
N ASN A 162 -7.17 17.62 -5.28
CA ASN A 162 -8.44 18.32 -5.13
C ASN A 162 -8.23 19.85 -4.98
N LEU A 163 -7.22 20.25 -4.21
CA LEU A 163 -6.88 21.65 -4.00
C LEU A 163 -6.36 22.29 -5.30
N SER A 164 -5.45 21.63 -6.02
CA SER A 164 -4.87 22.13 -7.27
C SER A 164 -5.90 22.29 -8.39
N GLU A 165 -7.00 21.55 -8.34
CA GLU A 165 -8.10 21.63 -9.30
C GLU A 165 -9.24 22.56 -8.86
N GLY A 166 -9.10 23.19 -7.69
CA GLY A 166 -10.13 24.09 -7.15
C GLY A 166 -11.44 23.40 -6.76
N SER A 167 -11.38 22.12 -6.41
CA SER A 167 -12.58 21.36 -6.01
C SER A 167 -13.25 21.97 -4.78
N ALA A 168 -14.58 21.99 -4.76
CA ALA A 168 -15.35 22.50 -3.63
C ALA A 168 -14.97 21.81 -2.32
N GLY A 169 -14.73 22.59 -1.26
CA GLY A 169 -14.33 22.07 0.04
C GLY A 169 -12.88 21.54 0.14
N ALA A 170 -12.10 21.57 -0.94
CA ALA A 170 -10.72 21.04 -0.97
C ALA A 170 -9.83 21.71 0.08
N LEU A 171 -9.93 23.03 0.24
CA LEU A 171 -9.17 23.76 1.25
C LEU A 171 -9.45 23.29 2.68
N GLN A 172 -10.72 23.05 3.00
CA GLN A 172 -11.09 22.55 4.32
C GLN A 172 -10.58 21.12 4.54
N GLN A 173 -10.66 20.26 3.52
CA GLN A 173 -10.09 18.91 3.58
C GLN A 173 -8.58 18.96 3.78
N ALA A 174 -7.86 19.82 3.07
CA ALA A 174 -6.44 20.01 3.21
C ALA A 174 -6.06 20.44 4.64
N LYS A 175 -6.75 21.45 5.20
CA LYS A 175 -6.53 21.93 6.59
C LYS A 175 -6.73 20.81 7.60
N VAL A 176 -7.80 20.03 7.51
CA VAL A 176 -8.06 18.89 8.41
C VAL A 176 -6.95 17.84 8.32
N ARG A 177 -6.47 17.53 7.12
CA ARG A 177 -5.37 16.57 6.92
C ARG A 177 -4.06 17.06 7.53
N LEU A 178 -3.68 18.31 7.29
CA LEU A 178 -2.47 18.90 7.85
C LEU A 178 -2.52 18.95 9.39
N HIS A 179 -3.67 19.28 9.97
CA HIS A 179 -3.83 19.34 11.42
C HIS A 179 -3.67 17.96 12.09
N ASN A 180 -4.18 16.90 11.45
CA ASN A 180 -4.24 15.55 12.03
C ASN A 180 -3.05 14.65 11.65
N THR A 181 -2.07 15.16 10.92
CA THR A 181 -1.00 14.33 10.38
C THR A 181 0.36 14.76 10.90
N SER A 182 1.12 13.80 11.45
CA SER A 182 2.54 14.00 11.72
C SER A 182 3.28 14.23 10.38
N THR A 183 4.11 15.27 10.33
CA THR A 183 4.92 15.61 9.15
C THR A 183 6.24 14.84 9.08
N THR A 184 6.45 13.85 9.96
CA THR A 184 7.66 13.03 10.02
C THR A 184 7.54 11.75 9.18
N GLY A 185 8.67 11.27 8.66
CA GLY A 185 8.75 10.05 7.86
C GLY A 185 8.27 10.19 6.40
N SER A 186 8.17 9.06 5.70
CA SER A 186 7.77 9.00 4.28
C SER A 186 6.33 9.49 4.05
N GLN A 187 5.44 9.23 4.98
CA GLN A 187 4.06 9.73 4.95
C GLN A 187 4.00 11.25 5.05
N GLY A 188 4.88 11.85 5.86
CA GLY A 188 4.96 13.29 6.01
C GLY A 188 5.42 14.02 4.74
N THR A 189 6.11 13.36 3.81
CA THR A 189 6.51 14.00 2.55
C THR A 189 5.30 14.37 1.69
N ALA A 190 4.34 13.46 1.53
CA ALA A 190 3.10 13.74 0.79
C ALA A 190 2.30 14.88 1.43
N CYS A 191 2.20 14.90 2.75
CA CYS A 191 1.45 15.93 3.48
C CYS A 191 2.19 17.30 3.48
N ARG A 192 3.53 17.31 3.44
CA ARG A 192 4.31 18.56 3.25
C ARG A 192 4.10 19.20 1.87
N THR A 193 3.83 18.40 0.83
CA THR A 193 3.48 18.94 -0.49
C THR A 193 2.15 19.70 -0.47
N LEU A 194 1.29 19.38 0.49
CA LEU A 194 0.00 20.03 0.70
C LEU A 194 0.13 21.37 1.46
N ALA A 195 1.18 21.54 2.25
CA ALA A 195 1.44 22.74 3.06
C ALA A 195 2.06 23.87 2.22
#